data_b9f0a344a92d14379f1e86d35cb547d6
#
_entry.id   b9f0a344a92d14379f1e86d35cb547d6
#
_cell.length_a   1.000
_cell.length_b   1.000
_cell.length_c   1.000
_cell.angle_alpha   90.00
_cell.angle_beta   90.00
_cell.angle_gamma   90.00
#
_symmetry.space_group_name_H-M   'P 1'
#
loop_
_entity.id
_entity.type
_entity.pdbx_description
1 polymer ?
#
loop_
_entity_poly.entity_id
_entity_poly.type
_entity_poly.pdbx_seq_one_letter_code
_entity_poly.pdbx_strand_id
1 'polypeptide(L)'
;MGQRQDLRPGGRHRIDPGGAFRGGIDGRDRGRIGGGRHGRPTVRGANSRGVLEMGYLREIEQRDINRVVDRATRVQLQEDRMLLQIFPQDFVVDDHPGHRNPIRMDAARLESNVHLLMCSVQEHTALVTAVNQAHLTVDETVFEGLAAAYAAVLPEHRKQGIAVVDIGSQSTELVVYYGDAMYLASHVKVSGDHFTRDLAQGLCLSFEDAEIVKREYGSALASSSAANALVDLPTPESREYRHAERRFVNEILQARAEELFRFVRSELTRVGMEHALVGGVFLSGGASRLPELLDVADSVLQCQARFGLPVGIRHWPESMDRPEWTVAAGLAMYSAKLKSQEQRATRGILGKIL
;
A
#
# COMPACT_ATOMS: atom_id res chain seq x y z
N MET A 1 -2.07 -33.91 -27.58
CA MET A 1 -3.45 -33.34 -27.44
C MET A 1 -3.54 -32.78 -26.02
N GLY A 2 -3.21 -31.52 -25.85
CA GLY A 2 -3.20 -30.83 -24.55
C GLY A 2 -4.43 -29.92 -24.50
N GLN A 3 -5.27 -30.16 -23.52
CA GLN A 3 -6.42 -29.30 -23.23
C GLN A 3 -5.91 -27.95 -22.70
N ARG A 4 -6.17 -26.90 -23.46
CA ARG A 4 -6.08 -25.51 -22.97
C ARG A 4 -7.25 -25.30 -22.00
N GLN A 5 -6.97 -25.16 -20.72
CA GLN A 5 -7.93 -24.61 -19.77
C GLN A 5 -8.08 -23.11 -20.03
N ASP A 6 -9.22 -22.74 -20.58
CA ASP A 6 -9.70 -21.36 -20.71
C ASP A 6 -9.98 -20.80 -19.29
N LEU A 7 -9.01 -20.14 -18.69
CA LEU A 7 -9.21 -19.31 -17.49
C LEU A 7 -9.84 -17.97 -17.94
N ARG A 8 -11.14 -17.97 -18.19
CA ARG A 8 -11.92 -16.74 -18.32
C ARG A 8 -12.26 -16.24 -16.92
N PRO A 9 -11.89 -15.01 -16.55
CA PRO A 9 -12.43 -14.38 -15.35
C PRO A 9 -13.88 -13.98 -15.62
N GLY A 10 -14.80 -14.85 -15.26
CA GLY A 10 -16.24 -14.60 -15.32
C GLY A 10 -16.76 -13.90 -14.07
N GLY A 11 -16.19 -12.78 -13.68
CA GLY A 11 -16.68 -11.93 -12.60
C GLY A 11 -17.30 -10.65 -13.15
N ARG A 12 -18.54 -10.35 -12.80
CA ARG A 12 -19.18 -9.07 -13.12
C ARG A 12 -18.52 -7.98 -12.27
N HIS A 13 -17.72 -7.15 -12.91
CA HIS A 13 -17.05 -6.01 -12.26
C HIS A 13 -18.07 -4.88 -12.02
N ARG A 14 -18.16 -4.42 -10.79
CA ARG A 14 -18.98 -3.27 -10.39
C ARG A 14 -18.06 -2.18 -9.83
N ILE A 15 -18.20 -0.96 -10.35
CA ILE A 15 -17.48 0.22 -9.82
C ILE A 15 -18.28 0.78 -8.66
N ASP A 16 -17.64 0.92 -7.49
CA ASP A 16 -18.19 1.64 -6.34
C ASP A 16 -17.92 3.14 -6.47
N PRO A 17 -18.81 4.02 -5.97
CA PRO A 17 -18.60 5.47 -5.95
C PRO A 17 -17.37 5.94 -5.14
N GLY A 18 -16.65 5.03 -4.49
CA GLY A 18 -15.41 5.28 -3.76
C GLY A 18 -14.14 4.83 -4.48
N GLY A 19 -14.21 4.51 -5.78
CA GLY A 19 -13.03 4.35 -6.64
C GLY A 19 -12.33 3.00 -6.64
N ALA A 20 -12.87 1.94 -6.03
CA ALA A 20 -12.31 0.59 -6.12
C ALA A 20 -13.16 -0.34 -7.00
N PHE A 21 -12.49 -1.05 -7.90
CA PHE A 21 -13.11 -2.05 -8.77
C PHE A 21 -12.99 -3.44 -8.13
N ARG A 22 -14.09 -4.21 -8.06
CA ARG A 22 -14.09 -5.55 -7.50
C ARG A 22 -13.97 -6.62 -8.59
N GLY A 23 -12.99 -7.51 -8.44
CA GLY A 23 -13.04 -8.83 -9.03
C GLY A 23 -13.43 -9.82 -7.93
N GLY A 24 -14.67 -10.30 -7.92
CA GLY A 24 -15.14 -11.22 -6.89
C GLY A 24 -14.84 -12.67 -7.25
N ILE A 25 -14.27 -13.41 -6.31
CA ILE A 25 -14.36 -14.87 -6.23
C ILE A 25 -15.43 -15.15 -5.18
N ASP A 26 -16.50 -15.82 -5.57
CA ASP A 26 -17.64 -16.16 -4.72
C ASP A 26 -17.25 -17.28 -3.74
N GLY A 27 -17.27 -17.02 -2.45
CA GLY A 27 -16.95 -17.98 -1.40
C GLY A 27 -17.14 -17.41 0.00
N ARG A 28 -17.92 -18.09 0.81
CA ARG A 28 -18.32 -17.67 2.15
C ARG A 28 -17.24 -17.98 3.20
N ASP A 29 -17.02 -17.00 4.07
CA ASP A 29 -16.39 -17.01 5.41
C ASP A 29 -14.88 -16.73 5.56
N ARG A 30 -14.62 -15.65 6.23
CA ARG A 30 -13.59 -15.11 7.17
C ARG A 30 -12.13 -15.60 7.09
N GLY A 31 -11.20 -14.71 6.74
CA GLY A 31 -9.76 -14.93 6.98
C GLY A 31 -8.86 -13.71 6.72
N ARG A 32 -7.87 -13.55 7.56
CA ARG A 32 -6.76 -12.57 7.51
C ARG A 32 -5.60 -13.10 6.70
N ILE A 33 -4.85 -12.20 6.04
CA ILE A 33 -3.59 -12.58 5.37
C ILE A 33 -2.48 -11.60 5.70
N GLY A 34 -1.34 -12.11 6.13
CA GLY A 34 -0.07 -11.42 6.31
C GLY A 34 0.94 -11.86 5.24
N GLY A 35 1.91 -10.98 4.92
CA GLY A 35 2.81 -11.12 3.78
C GLY A 35 3.88 -12.22 3.89
N GLY A 36 4.36 -12.68 2.75
CA GLY A 36 5.39 -13.72 2.58
C GLY A 36 6.58 -13.25 1.72
N ARG A 37 7.72 -13.87 1.93
CA ARG A 37 9.11 -13.56 1.58
C ARG A 37 9.46 -13.61 0.08
N HIS A 38 10.31 -12.72 -0.38
CA HIS A 38 11.59 -12.74 -1.12
C HIS A 38 11.74 -11.71 -2.25
N GLY A 39 12.77 -10.86 -2.18
CA GLY A 39 13.75 -10.39 -3.19
C GLY A 39 13.31 -9.72 -4.50
N ARG A 40 12.05 -9.81 -4.93
CA ARG A 40 11.48 -9.05 -6.06
C ARG A 40 10.22 -8.35 -5.60
N PRO A 41 9.96 -7.12 -6.08
CA PRO A 41 8.72 -6.45 -5.73
C PRO A 41 7.53 -7.34 -6.14
N THR A 42 6.83 -7.87 -5.12
CA THR A 42 5.71 -8.80 -5.30
C THR A 42 4.54 -8.10 -5.95
N VAL A 43 4.40 -6.81 -5.64
CA VAL A 43 3.34 -5.95 -6.16
C VAL A 43 3.95 -4.85 -7.04
N ARG A 44 3.32 -4.59 -8.18
CA ARG A 44 3.69 -3.52 -9.12
C ARG A 44 2.46 -2.73 -9.52
N GLY A 45 2.59 -1.40 -9.45
CA GLY A 45 1.60 -0.47 -9.99
C GLY A 45 1.95 -0.03 -11.41
N ALA A 46 0.94 0.09 -12.27
CA ALA A 46 1.07 0.68 -13.59
C ALA A 46 -0.19 1.50 -13.93
N ASN A 47 0.01 2.61 -14.63
CA ASN A 47 -1.11 3.39 -15.15
C ASN A 47 -1.49 2.89 -16.53
N SER A 48 -2.77 2.82 -16.80
CA SER A 48 -3.33 2.43 -18.09
C SER A 48 -4.49 3.35 -18.46
N ARG A 49 -4.77 3.42 -19.75
CA ARG A 49 -5.85 4.24 -20.30
C ARG A 49 -6.77 3.38 -21.17
N GLY A 50 -8.06 3.47 -20.91
CA GLY A 50 -9.09 2.90 -21.76
C GLY A 50 -9.79 3.98 -22.58
N VAL A 51 -10.18 3.68 -23.80
CA VAL A 51 -10.91 4.60 -24.68
C VAL A 51 -12.18 3.91 -25.20
N LEU A 52 -13.31 4.60 -25.13
CA LEU A 52 -14.59 4.14 -25.64
C LEU A 52 -15.17 5.20 -26.59
N GLU A 53 -15.12 4.94 -27.89
CA GLU A 53 -15.87 5.71 -28.89
C GLU A 53 -17.34 5.30 -28.82
N MET A 54 -18.24 6.26 -28.63
CA MET A 54 -19.68 6.04 -28.50
C MET A 54 -20.41 6.20 -29.84
N GLY A 55 -19.70 6.76 -30.86
CA GLY A 55 -20.16 6.90 -32.22
C GLY A 55 -21.08 8.11 -32.50
N TYR A 56 -21.79 8.59 -31.48
CA TYR A 56 -22.62 9.79 -31.53
C TYR A 56 -22.75 10.38 -30.12
N LEU A 57 -23.09 11.65 -30.05
CA LEU A 57 -23.30 12.37 -28.79
C LEU A 57 -24.51 11.78 -28.06
N ARG A 58 -24.31 11.27 -26.86
CA ARG A 58 -25.36 10.73 -26.00
C ARG A 58 -24.94 10.72 -24.54
N GLU A 59 -25.90 10.58 -23.65
CA GLU A 59 -25.68 10.48 -22.21
C GLU A 59 -24.83 9.22 -21.86
N ILE A 60 -23.83 9.44 -20.99
CA ILE A 60 -22.97 8.40 -20.44
C ILE A 60 -23.74 7.61 -19.37
N GLU A 61 -23.83 6.31 -19.57
CA GLU A 61 -24.44 5.38 -18.62
C GLU A 61 -23.38 4.60 -17.83
N GLN A 62 -23.82 3.95 -16.72
CA GLN A 62 -22.96 3.07 -15.92
C GLN A 62 -22.28 1.96 -16.73
N ARG A 63 -22.98 1.43 -17.76
CA ARG A 63 -22.41 0.42 -18.67
C ARG A 63 -21.20 0.95 -19.46
N ASP A 64 -21.18 2.22 -19.80
CA ASP A 64 -20.08 2.85 -20.56
C ASP A 64 -18.87 3.03 -19.66
N ILE A 65 -19.08 3.44 -18.41
CA ILE A 65 -18.04 3.47 -17.36
C ILE A 65 -17.40 2.09 -17.22
N ASN A 66 -18.21 1.04 -17.06
CA ASN A 66 -17.70 -0.33 -16.91
C ASN A 66 -16.91 -0.78 -18.14
N ARG A 67 -17.38 -0.44 -19.35
CA ARG A 67 -16.70 -0.79 -20.61
C ARG A 67 -15.37 -0.06 -20.81
N VAL A 68 -15.32 1.22 -20.50
CA VAL A 68 -14.08 2.00 -20.67
C VAL A 68 -13.03 1.57 -19.66
N VAL A 69 -13.41 1.28 -18.40
CA VAL A 69 -12.50 0.73 -17.41
C VAL A 69 -12.06 -0.69 -17.80
N ASP A 70 -12.95 -1.56 -18.27
CA ASP A 70 -12.58 -2.90 -18.76
C ASP A 70 -11.57 -2.82 -19.93
N ARG A 71 -11.71 -1.84 -20.82
CA ARG A 71 -10.71 -1.59 -21.87
C ARG A 71 -9.34 -1.19 -21.30
N ALA A 72 -9.33 -0.34 -20.27
CA ALA A 72 -8.09 0.05 -19.61
C ALA A 72 -7.39 -1.11 -18.91
N THR A 73 -8.11 -2.16 -18.52
CA THR A 73 -7.52 -3.36 -17.88
C THR A 73 -6.94 -4.38 -18.87
N ARG A 74 -7.17 -4.20 -20.17
CA ARG A 74 -6.66 -5.11 -21.22
C ARG A 74 -5.20 -4.83 -21.54
N VAL A 75 -4.35 -4.92 -20.52
CA VAL A 75 -2.91 -4.81 -20.65
C VAL A 75 -2.28 -6.19 -20.81
N GLN A 76 -1.17 -6.24 -21.54
CA GLN A 76 -0.41 -7.47 -21.65
C GLN A 76 0.34 -7.71 -20.35
N LEU A 77 -0.13 -8.66 -19.55
CA LEU A 77 0.55 -9.08 -18.32
C LEU A 77 1.68 -10.05 -18.66
N GLN A 78 2.74 -10.02 -17.85
CA GLN A 78 3.76 -11.09 -17.86
C GLN A 78 3.11 -12.39 -17.34
N GLU A 79 3.60 -13.54 -17.79
CA GLU A 79 3.00 -14.87 -17.46
C GLU A 79 2.95 -15.16 -15.95
N ASP A 80 3.86 -14.58 -15.18
CA ASP A 80 3.95 -14.74 -13.73
C ASP A 80 3.12 -13.71 -12.94
N ARG A 81 2.33 -12.84 -13.61
CA ARG A 81 1.59 -11.73 -13.01
C ARG A 81 0.10 -11.87 -13.19
N MET A 82 -0.62 -11.45 -12.15
CA MET A 82 -2.07 -11.27 -12.19
C MET A 82 -2.46 -9.86 -11.75
N LEU A 83 -3.63 -9.42 -12.20
CA LEU A 83 -4.23 -8.18 -11.75
C LEU A 83 -4.83 -8.40 -10.36
N LEU A 84 -4.34 -7.64 -9.38
CA LEU A 84 -4.82 -7.71 -8.00
C LEU A 84 -5.98 -6.73 -7.77
N GLN A 85 -5.79 -5.45 -8.12
CA GLN A 85 -6.77 -4.39 -7.90
C GLN A 85 -6.70 -3.35 -9.03
N ILE A 86 -7.82 -2.62 -9.23
CA ILE A 86 -7.97 -1.58 -10.25
C ILE A 86 -8.51 -0.33 -9.56
N PHE A 87 -7.87 0.80 -9.80
CA PHE A 87 -8.25 2.10 -9.23
C PHE A 87 -8.48 3.11 -10.35
N PRO A 88 -9.75 3.44 -10.69
CA PRO A 88 -10.02 4.56 -11.57
C PRO A 88 -9.46 5.86 -10.98
N GLN A 89 -8.72 6.61 -11.79
CA GLN A 89 -8.10 7.87 -11.37
C GLN A 89 -9.01 9.04 -11.77
N ASP A 90 -9.30 9.15 -13.06
CA ASP A 90 -10.23 10.11 -13.61
C ASP A 90 -10.81 9.62 -14.94
N PHE A 91 -11.77 10.38 -15.45
CA PHE A 91 -12.35 10.21 -16.78
C PHE A 91 -12.11 11.45 -17.62
N VAL A 92 -11.94 11.22 -18.93
CA VAL A 92 -11.84 12.26 -19.94
C VAL A 92 -13.10 12.17 -20.79
N VAL A 93 -13.86 13.26 -20.86
CA VAL A 93 -15.11 13.38 -21.59
C VAL A 93 -14.89 14.34 -22.78
N ASP A 94 -14.96 13.85 -24.01
CA ASP A 94 -14.69 14.61 -25.23
C ASP A 94 -13.44 15.51 -25.08
N ASP A 95 -12.30 14.87 -24.74
CA ASP A 95 -10.99 15.49 -24.51
C ASP A 95 -10.85 16.43 -23.29
N HIS A 96 -11.89 16.54 -22.45
CA HIS A 96 -11.85 17.29 -21.18
C HIS A 96 -11.54 16.34 -20.00
N PRO A 97 -10.35 16.43 -19.39
CA PRO A 97 -9.94 15.56 -18.30
C PRO A 97 -10.49 15.98 -16.93
N GLY A 98 -10.29 15.13 -15.91
CA GLY A 98 -10.53 15.47 -14.50
C GLY A 98 -11.94 15.16 -14.00
N HIS A 99 -12.78 14.50 -14.79
CA HIS A 99 -14.10 14.09 -14.35
C HIS A 99 -14.00 12.88 -13.42
N ARG A 100 -14.60 12.97 -12.22
CA ARG A 100 -14.64 11.86 -11.25
C ARG A 100 -15.84 10.93 -11.48
N ASN A 101 -16.96 11.51 -11.88
CA ASN A 101 -18.17 10.76 -12.19
C ASN A 101 -18.84 11.40 -13.41
N PRO A 102 -18.59 10.87 -14.61
CA PRO A 102 -19.15 11.42 -15.85
C PRO A 102 -20.56 10.91 -16.18
N ILE A 103 -21.20 10.14 -15.30
CA ILE A 103 -22.57 9.63 -15.51
C ILE A 103 -23.52 10.81 -15.71
N ARG A 104 -24.40 10.71 -16.71
CA ARG A 104 -25.37 11.72 -17.16
C ARG A 104 -24.75 12.92 -17.87
N MET A 105 -23.46 12.89 -18.20
CA MET A 105 -22.88 13.84 -19.13
C MET A 105 -23.07 13.35 -20.56
N ASP A 106 -23.29 14.24 -21.50
CA ASP A 106 -23.30 13.92 -22.93
C ASP A 106 -21.88 13.82 -23.45
N ALA A 107 -21.58 12.77 -24.21
CA ALA A 107 -20.28 12.59 -24.85
C ALA A 107 -20.38 11.73 -26.12
N ALA A 108 -19.46 11.98 -27.06
CA ALA A 108 -19.18 11.12 -28.19
C ALA A 108 -18.00 10.18 -27.91
N ARG A 109 -17.10 10.56 -26.98
CA ARG A 109 -15.90 9.84 -26.60
C ARG A 109 -15.71 9.87 -25.09
N LEU A 110 -15.48 8.71 -24.50
CA LEU A 110 -15.19 8.55 -23.08
C LEU A 110 -13.86 7.82 -22.89
N GLU A 111 -12.99 8.36 -22.03
CA GLU A 111 -11.77 7.69 -21.64
C GLU A 111 -11.69 7.52 -20.13
N SER A 112 -10.93 6.53 -19.68
CA SER A 112 -10.64 6.35 -18.25
C SER A 112 -9.15 6.14 -18.05
N ASN A 113 -8.56 6.92 -17.17
CA ASN A 113 -7.25 6.66 -16.61
C ASN A 113 -7.41 5.77 -15.38
N VAL A 114 -6.65 4.69 -15.32
CA VAL A 114 -6.71 3.73 -14.20
C VAL A 114 -5.32 3.41 -13.69
N HIS A 115 -5.21 3.21 -12.39
CA HIS A 115 -4.04 2.59 -11.79
C HIS A 115 -4.30 1.11 -11.60
N LEU A 116 -3.45 0.27 -12.18
CA LEU A 116 -3.54 -1.19 -12.12
C LEU A 116 -2.51 -1.69 -11.12
N LEU A 117 -2.93 -2.48 -10.16
CA LEU A 117 -2.06 -3.13 -9.20
C LEU A 117 -1.95 -4.61 -9.55
N MET A 118 -0.73 -5.08 -9.79
CA MET A 118 -0.42 -6.44 -10.21
C MET A 118 0.43 -7.13 -9.16
N CYS A 119 0.22 -8.42 -8.95
CA CYS A 119 1.04 -9.23 -8.04
C CYS A 119 1.54 -10.51 -8.72
N SER A 120 2.46 -11.22 -8.05
CA SER A 120 2.92 -12.53 -8.48
C SER A 120 1.82 -13.57 -8.28
N VAL A 121 1.50 -14.35 -9.33
CA VAL A 121 0.55 -15.47 -9.24
C VAL A 121 1.01 -16.48 -8.21
N GLN A 122 2.31 -16.81 -8.22
CA GLN A 122 2.87 -17.82 -7.32
C GLN A 122 2.73 -17.41 -5.85
N GLU A 123 3.10 -16.18 -5.51
CA GLU A 123 3.03 -15.68 -4.13
C GLU A 123 1.61 -15.52 -3.64
N HIS A 124 0.72 -15.00 -4.48
CA HIS A 124 -0.71 -14.91 -4.18
C HIS A 124 -1.30 -16.29 -3.90
N THR A 125 -1.01 -17.27 -4.77
CA THR A 125 -1.50 -18.64 -4.60
C THR A 125 -0.94 -19.29 -3.34
N ALA A 126 0.36 -19.10 -3.05
CA ALA A 126 0.98 -19.63 -1.84
C ALA A 126 0.34 -19.04 -0.57
N LEU A 127 0.06 -17.74 -0.56
CA LEU A 127 -0.59 -17.06 0.56
C LEU A 127 -2.02 -17.59 0.79
N VAL A 128 -2.83 -17.64 -0.27
CA VAL A 128 -4.20 -18.18 -0.19
C VAL A 128 -4.20 -19.64 0.27
N THR A 129 -3.26 -20.43 -0.26
CA THR A 129 -3.11 -21.84 0.15
C THR A 129 -2.76 -21.98 1.63
N ALA A 130 -1.83 -21.16 2.14
CA ALA A 130 -1.45 -21.20 3.55
C ALA A 130 -2.63 -20.88 4.49
N VAL A 131 -3.47 -19.90 4.10
CA VAL A 131 -4.67 -19.54 4.87
C VAL A 131 -5.70 -20.67 4.82
N ASN A 132 -5.92 -21.27 3.66
CA ASN A 132 -6.87 -22.38 3.50
C ASN A 132 -6.41 -23.63 4.28
N GLN A 133 -5.09 -23.90 4.36
CA GLN A 133 -4.53 -24.97 5.19
C GLN A 133 -4.75 -24.74 6.69
N ALA A 134 -4.89 -23.50 7.11
CA ALA A 134 -5.29 -23.15 8.47
C ALA A 134 -6.82 -23.24 8.71
N HIS A 135 -7.56 -23.87 7.80
CA HIS A 135 -9.03 -24.00 7.84
C HIS A 135 -9.78 -22.66 7.85
N LEU A 136 -9.18 -21.63 7.26
CA LEU A 136 -9.79 -20.33 7.03
C LEU A 136 -10.05 -20.12 5.53
N THR A 137 -11.12 -19.40 5.20
CA THR A 137 -11.43 -19.03 3.82
C THR A 137 -10.98 -17.60 3.56
N VAL A 138 -10.45 -17.35 2.37
CA VAL A 138 -10.06 -16.02 1.93
C VAL A 138 -11.22 -15.42 1.13
N ASP A 139 -11.83 -14.36 1.66
CA ASP A 139 -12.89 -13.62 0.95
C ASP A 139 -12.29 -12.73 -0.13
N GLU A 140 -11.23 -11.97 0.21
CA GLU A 140 -10.55 -11.05 -0.69
C GLU A 140 -9.10 -10.85 -0.27
N THR A 141 -8.24 -10.54 -1.22
CA THR A 141 -6.85 -10.16 -0.98
C THR A 141 -6.67 -8.67 -1.21
N VAL A 142 -6.01 -7.99 -0.28
CA VAL A 142 -5.84 -6.54 -0.29
C VAL A 142 -4.36 -6.21 -0.16
N PHE A 143 -3.91 -5.23 -0.94
CA PHE A 143 -2.56 -4.69 -0.84
C PHE A 143 -2.33 -4.01 0.52
N GLU A 144 -1.24 -4.33 1.21
CA GLU A 144 -0.97 -3.83 2.57
C GLU A 144 -0.92 -2.30 2.63
N GLY A 145 -0.25 -1.65 1.67
CA GLY A 145 -0.21 -0.20 1.59
C GLY A 145 -1.60 0.44 1.41
N LEU A 146 -2.54 -0.23 0.70
CA LEU A 146 -3.93 0.22 0.63
C LEU A 146 -4.62 0.11 1.99
N ALA A 147 -4.41 -1.00 2.68
CA ALA A 147 -4.98 -1.20 4.02
C ALA A 147 -4.44 -0.14 4.99
N ALA A 148 -3.12 0.09 5.00
CA ALA A 148 -2.49 1.14 5.79
C ALA A 148 -3.10 2.52 5.49
N ALA A 149 -3.22 2.89 4.22
CA ALA A 149 -3.81 4.16 3.82
C ALA A 149 -5.30 4.27 4.20
N TYR A 150 -6.02 3.16 4.19
CA TYR A 150 -7.42 3.13 4.56
C TYR A 150 -7.63 3.42 6.06
N ALA A 151 -6.73 2.96 6.91
CA ALA A 151 -6.75 3.22 8.35
C ALA A 151 -6.14 4.56 8.74
N ALA A 152 -5.02 4.94 8.11
CA ALA A 152 -4.24 6.11 8.52
C ALA A 152 -4.80 7.44 8.05
N VAL A 153 -5.62 7.46 6.97
CA VAL A 153 -5.99 8.71 6.30
C VAL A 153 -7.50 8.81 6.11
N LEU A 154 -8.08 9.84 6.71
CA LEU A 154 -9.49 10.16 6.51
C LEU A 154 -9.75 10.56 5.04
N PRO A 155 -10.94 10.27 4.49
CA PRO A 155 -11.27 10.56 3.09
C PRO A 155 -11.04 12.02 2.69
N GLU A 156 -11.36 12.98 3.57
CA GLU A 156 -11.18 14.41 3.34
C GLU A 156 -9.72 14.83 3.14
N HIS A 157 -8.77 14.16 3.79
CA HIS A 157 -7.34 14.47 3.67
C HIS A 157 -6.74 13.96 2.35
N ARG A 158 -7.32 12.93 1.73
CA ARG A 158 -6.82 12.37 0.46
C ARG A 158 -6.83 13.37 -0.69
N LYS A 159 -7.78 14.34 -0.64
CA LYS A 159 -7.93 15.38 -1.68
C LYS A 159 -6.72 16.31 -1.80
N GLN A 160 -5.98 16.48 -0.72
CA GLN A 160 -4.89 17.45 -0.63
C GLN A 160 -3.56 16.92 -1.21
N GLY A 161 -3.52 15.68 -1.69
CA GLY A 161 -2.27 15.03 -2.04
C GLY A 161 -1.53 14.53 -0.81
N ILE A 162 -1.53 13.20 -0.62
CA ILE A 162 -0.87 12.55 0.51
C ILE A 162 -0.13 11.29 0.04
N ALA A 163 0.93 10.93 0.75
CA ALA A 163 1.53 9.62 0.63
C ALA A 163 1.42 8.84 1.95
N VAL A 164 1.29 7.54 1.86
CA VAL A 164 1.43 6.60 2.98
C VAL A 164 2.59 5.68 2.67
N VAL A 165 3.54 5.60 3.59
CA VAL A 165 4.71 4.71 3.51
C VAL A 165 4.60 3.72 4.66
N ASP A 166 4.28 2.49 4.35
CA ASP A 166 4.20 1.40 5.33
C ASP A 166 5.53 0.66 5.38
N ILE A 167 6.27 0.86 6.47
CA ILE A 167 7.64 0.34 6.61
C ILE A 167 7.59 -0.89 7.49
N GLY A 168 7.48 -2.05 6.85
CA GLY A 168 7.55 -3.36 7.49
C GLY A 168 8.98 -3.83 7.74
N SER A 169 9.13 -5.05 8.26
CA SER A 169 10.44 -5.67 8.42
C SER A 169 11.05 -6.07 7.07
N GLN A 170 10.29 -6.67 6.19
CA GLN A 170 10.76 -7.26 4.93
C GLN A 170 10.34 -6.47 3.69
N SER A 171 9.31 -5.66 3.77
CA SER A 171 8.77 -4.84 2.68
C SER A 171 8.47 -3.42 3.13
N THR A 172 8.45 -2.52 2.18
CA THR A 172 7.95 -1.15 2.36
C THR A 172 7.03 -0.84 1.19
N GLU A 173 5.82 -0.43 1.50
CA GLU A 173 4.79 -0.08 0.53
C GLU A 173 4.59 1.44 0.49
N LEU A 174 4.46 1.97 -0.73
CA LEU A 174 4.14 3.37 -0.98
C LEU A 174 2.80 3.47 -1.68
N VAL A 175 1.89 4.25 -1.11
CA VAL A 175 0.61 4.60 -1.73
C VAL A 175 0.47 6.11 -1.77
N VAL A 176 0.08 6.65 -2.92
CA VAL A 176 -0.13 8.09 -3.11
C VAL A 176 -1.56 8.35 -3.56
N TYR A 177 -2.23 9.25 -2.84
CA TYR A 177 -3.55 9.76 -3.19
C TYR A 177 -3.46 11.22 -3.62
N TYR A 178 -4.25 11.57 -4.63
CA TYR A 178 -4.46 12.96 -5.06
C TYR A 178 -5.89 13.14 -5.55
N GLY A 179 -6.61 14.13 -5.00
CA GLY A 179 -8.00 14.39 -5.36
C GLY A 179 -8.93 13.18 -5.18
N ASP A 180 -8.77 12.38 -4.11
CA ASP A 180 -9.49 11.14 -3.79
C ASP A 180 -9.14 9.92 -4.69
N ALA A 181 -8.26 10.05 -5.67
CA ALA A 181 -7.81 8.93 -6.48
C ALA A 181 -6.46 8.39 -6.02
N MET A 182 -6.26 7.09 -6.17
CA MET A 182 -4.94 6.48 -6.03
C MET A 182 -4.14 6.72 -7.32
N TYR A 183 -3.04 7.48 -7.18
CA TYR A 183 -2.13 7.80 -8.29
C TYR A 183 -0.99 6.82 -8.40
N LEU A 184 -0.55 6.29 -7.27
CA LEU A 184 0.57 5.35 -7.20
C LEU A 184 0.32 4.34 -6.07
N ALA A 185 0.59 3.08 -6.36
CA ALA A 185 0.86 2.05 -5.39
C ALA A 185 2.10 1.30 -5.86
N SER A 186 3.13 1.27 -5.04
CA SER A 186 4.40 0.63 -5.37
C SER A 186 5.08 0.06 -4.14
N HIS A 187 6.12 -0.74 -4.39
CA HIS A 187 6.99 -1.30 -3.38
C HIS A 187 8.33 -0.57 -3.41
N VAL A 188 8.82 -0.18 -2.24
CA VAL A 188 10.13 0.44 -2.05
C VAL A 188 11.15 -0.63 -1.65
N LYS A 189 12.37 -0.54 -2.19
CA LYS A 189 13.39 -1.60 -2.06
C LYS A 189 14.02 -1.72 -0.67
N VAL A 190 13.87 -0.72 0.20
CA VAL A 190 14.42 -0.67 1.54
C VAL A 190 13.32 -0.94 2.56
N SER A 191 13.61 -1.77 3.56
CA SER A 191 12.69 -2.15 4.63
C SER A 191 13.42 -2.24 5.98
N GLY A 192 12.71 -2.54 7.06
CA GLY A 192 13.26 -2.63 8.41
C GLY A 192 14.45 -3.59 8.55
N ASP A 193 14.42 -4.73 7.86
CA ASP A 193 15.52 -5.70 7.87
C ASP A 193 16.82 -5.18 7.25
N HIS A 194 16.75 -4.20 6.34
CA HIS A 194 17.95 -3.60 5.77
C HIS A 194 18.72 -2.78 6.83
N PHE A 195 18.01 -2.03 7.68
CA PHE A 195 18.64 -1.33 8.80
C PHE A 195 19.36 -2.31 9.76
N THR A 196 18.71 -3.44 10.05
CA THR A 196 19.27 -4.48 10.92
C THR A 196 20.50 -5.14 10.29
N ARG A 197 20.46 -5.45 9.00
CA ARG A 197 21.60 -6.04 8.28
C ARG A 197 22.80 -5.10 8.21
N ASP A 198 22.56 -3.81 8.01
CA ASP A 198 23.64 -2.83 7.98
C ASP A 198 24.33 -2.72 9.35
N LEU A 199 23.55 -2.73 10.44
CA LEU A 199 24.11 -2.80 11.79
C LEU A 199 24.86 -4.12 12.04
N ALA A 200 24.29 -5.24 11.63
CA ALA A 200 24.94 -6.54 11.76
C ALA A 200 26.29 -6.57 11.06
N GLN A 201 26.37 -5.99 9.86
CA GLN A 201 27.62 -5.87 9.11
C GLN A 201 28.58 -4.86 9.74
N GLY A 202 28.11 -3.66 10.09
CA GLY A 202 28.95 -2.57 10.61
C GLY A 202 29.51 -2.84 11.99
N LEU A 203 28.77 -3.60 12.82
CA LEU A 203 29.18 -3.92 14.19
C LEU A 203 29.68 -5.37 14.34
N CYS A 204 29.70 -6.18 13.26
CA CYS A 204 30.03 -7.60 13.27
C CYS A 204 29.19 -8.38 14.30
N LEU A 205 27.88 -8.22 14.24
CA LEU A 205 26.88 -8.88 15.09
C LEU A 205 26.06 -9.91 14.32
N SER A 206 25.39 -10.78 15.05
CA SER A 206 24.28 -11.58 14.47
C SER A 206 23.12 -10.65 14.05
N PHE A 207 22.23 -11.14 13.21
CA PHE A 207 21.04 -10.35 12.81
C PHE A 207 20.15 -10.07 14.03
N GLU A 208 19.98 -11.04 14.90
CA GLU A 208 19.19 -10.96 16.12
C GLU A 208 19.76 -9.93 17.10
N ASP A 209 21.07 -9.94 17.33
CA ASP A 209 21.74 -8.98 18.20
C ASP A 209 21.68 -7.55 17.61
N ALA A 210 21.88 -7.42 16.32
CA ALA A 210 21.75 -6.13 15.63
C ALA A 210 20.33 -5.57 15.72
N GLU A 211 19.29 -6.44 15.67
CA GLU A 211 17.90 -6.02 15.86
C GLU A 211 17.67 -5.48 17.28
N ILE A 212 18.26 -6.11 18.28
CA ILE A 212 18.20 -5.63 19.68
C ILE A 212 18.86 -4.25 19.77
N VAL A 213 20.09 -4.11 19.25
CA VAL A 213 20.83 -2.82 19.26
C VAL A 213 20.02 -1.74 18.53
N LYS A 214 19.45 -2.03 17.37
CA LYS A 214 18.60 -1.09 16.61
C LYS A 214 17.41 -0.61 17.44
N ARG A 215 16.73 -1.51 18.11
CA ARG A 215 15.50 -1.20 18.86
C ARG A 215 15.76 -0.45 20.17
N GLU A 216 16.85 -0.77 20.86
CA GLU A 216 17.15 -0.21 22.17
C GLU A 216 17.93 1.11 22.11
N TYR A 217 18.84 1.24 21.13
CA TYR A 217 19.79 2.35 21.09
C TYR A 217 19.72 3.18 19.82
N GLY A 218 19.07 2.65 18.77
CA GLY A 218 19.08 3.25 17.44
C GLY A 218 18.27 4.54 17.33
N SER A 219 18.75 5.43 16.49
CA SER A 219 18.08 6.64 15.99
C SER A 219 18.41 6.84 14.51
N ALA A 220 17.48 7.40 13.76
CA ALA A 220 17.69 7.76 12.36
C ALA A 220 18.56 9.03 12.18
N LEU A 221 18.95 9.71 13.27
CA LEU A 221 19.84 10.87 13.24
C LEU A 221 21.05 10.64 14.14
N ALA A 222 22.24 10.74 13.58
CA ALA A 222 23.50 10.63 14.32
C ALA A 222 23.67 11.76 15.35
N SER A 223 23.15 12.95 15.06
CA SER A 223 23.22 14.13 15.92
C SER A 223 22.37 14.03 17.19
N SER A 224 21.41 13.11 17.27
CA SER A 224 20.56 12.91 18.45
C SER A 224 21.30 12.27 19.62
N SER A 225 22.52 11.74 19.39
CA SER A 225 23.31 11.06 20.42
C SER A 225 24.28 12.01 21.13
N ALA A 226 24.41 11.85 22.46
CA ALA A 226 25.50 12.48 23.17
C ALA A 226 26.84 12.01 22.59
N ALA A 227 27.80 12.94 22.46
CA ALA A 227 29.06 12.74 21.72
C ALA A 227 29.87 11.49 22.13
N ASN A 228 29.72 11.02 23.37
CA ASN A 228 30.53 9.93 23.96
C ASN A 228 29.64 8.79 24.52
N ALA A 229 28.35 8.67 24.11
CA ALA A 229 27.50 7.59 24.59
C ALA A 229 27.97 6.27 23.98
N LEU A 230 28.28 5.31 24.84
CA LEU A 230 28.60 3.94 24.45
C LEU A 230 27.35 3.05 24.51
N VAL A 231 27.30 2.10 23.64
CA VAL A 231 26.29 1.04 23.55
C VAL A 231 26.96 -0.29 23.84
N ASP A 232 26.41 -1.03 24.78
CA ASP A 232 26.85 -2.38 25.08
C ASP A 232 26.38 -3.31 23.95
N LEU A 233 27.34 -3.98 23.32
CA LEU A 233 27.03 -4.92 22.25
C LEU A 233 26.84 -6.32 22.83
N PRO A 234 25.78 -7.04 22.44
CA PRO A 234 25.64 -8.44 22.80
C PRO A 234 26.87 -9.24 22.35
N THR A 235 27.44 -10.05 23.26
CA THR A 235 28.59 -10.89 22.95
C THR A 235 28.22 -12.33 23.26
N PRO A 236 28.25 -13.24 22.25
CA PRO A 236 28.04 -14.65 22.50
C PRO A 236 29.27 -15.20 23.27
N GLU A 237 29.06 -15.66 24.49
CA GLU A 237 29.95 -16.53 25.28
C GLU A 237 31.35 -16.00 25.67
N SER A 238 31.81 -14.85 25.15
CA SER A 238 33.09 -14.28 25.57
C SER A 238 32.91 -13.32 26.75
N ARG A 239 33.78 -13.40 27.74
CA ARG A 239 33.79 -12.51 28.93
C ARG A 239 34.19 -11.06 28.64
N GLU A 240 34.43 -10.70 27.40
CA GLU A 240 34.80 -9.37 27.00
C GLU A 240 33.58 -8.57 26.54
N TYR A 241 33.28 -7.52 27.31
CA TYR A 241 32.25 -6.55 26.91
C TYR A 241 32.76 -5.80 25.68
N ARG A 242 31.96 -5.84 24.59
CA ARG A 242 32.18 -5.05 23.40
C ARG A 242 31.29 -3.80 23.47
N HIS A 243 31.86 -2.65 23.18
CA HIS A 243 31.11 -1.40 23.10
C HIS A 243 31.25 -0.78 21.72
N ALA A 244 30.24 -0.04 21.31
CA ALA A 244 30.29 0.81 20.13
C ALA A 244 29.86 2.24 20.53
N GLU A 245 30.37 3.23 19.82
CA GLU A 245 29.85 4.58 19.95
C GLU A 245 28.41 4.62 19.43
N ARG A 246 27.46 5.12 20.22
CA ARG A 246 26.06 5.26 19.82
C ARG A 246 25.93 6.10 18.55
N ARG A 247 26.81 7.09 18.39
CA ARG A 247 26.87 7.90 17.18
C ARG A 247 27.15 7.07 15.95
N PHE A 248 28.08 6.12 15.99
CA PHE A 248 28.38 5.23 14.87
C PHE A 248 27.20 4.32 14.51
N VAL A 249 26.51 3.79 15.54
CA VAL A 249 25.25 3.05 15.33
C VAL A 249 24.24 3.90 14.55
N ASN A 250 24.05 5.14 14.97
CA ASN A 250 23.08 6.05 14.36
C ASN A 250 23.53 6.55 12.97
N GLU A 251 24.82 6.70 12.70
CA GLU A 251 25.34 7.03 11.36
C GLU A 251 24.98 5.94 10.33
N ILE A 252 25.08 4.67 10.73
CA ILE A 252 24.65 3.54 9.89
C ILE A 252 23.14 3.61 9.61
N LEU A 253 22.34 3.83 10.66
CA LEU A 253 20.89 3.90 10.55
C LEU A 253 20.42 5.11 9.76
N GLN A 254 21.04 6.27 9.95
CA GLN A 254 20.75 7.49 9.18
C GLN A 254 21.00 7.30 7.69
N ALA A 255 22.14 6.72 7.31
CA ALA A 255 22.46 6.46 5.91
C ALA A 255 21.38 5.60 5.22
N ARG A 256 20.89 4.57 5.94
CA ARG A 256 19.81 3.72 5.44
C ARG A 256 18.45 4.42 5.41
N ALA A 257 18.14 5.26 6.40
CA ALA A 257 16.91 6.05 6.44
C ALA A 257 16.85 7.05 5.28
N GLU A 258 17.96 7.77 5.03
CA GLU A 258 18.05 8.66 3.88
C GLU A 258 17.90 7.92 2.55
N GLU A 259 18.48 6.74 2.40
CA GLU A 259 18.32 5.92 1.20
C GLU A 259 16.87 5.48 1.02
N LEU A 260 16.18 5.03 2.07
CA LEU A 260 14.76 4.70 2.04
C LEU A 260 13.94 5.86 1.44
N PHE A 261 14.10 7.06 1.99
CA PHE A 261 13.32 8.22 1.53
C PHE A 261 13.77 8.76 0.18
N ARG A 262 15.03 8.57 -0.23
CA ARG A 262 15.45 8.83 -1.62
C ARG A 262 14.73 7.90 -2.62
N PHE A 263 14.53 6.63 -2.28
CA PHE A 263 13.72 5.73 -3.11
C PHE A 263 12.25 6.15 -3.13
N VAL A 264 11.65 6.53 -1.99
CA VAL A 264 10.29 7.09 -1.96
C VAL A 264 10.21 8.31 -2.86
N ARG A 265 11.13 9.26 -2.74
CA ARG A 265 11.18 10.47 -3.58
C ARG A 265 11.32 10.11 -5.07
N SER A 266 12.15 9.14 -5.42
CA SER A 266 12.30 8.69 -6.81
C SER A 266 10.99 8.15 -7.39
N GLU A 267 10.21 7.40 -6.59
CA GLU A 267 8.90 6.92 -7.02
C GLU A 267 7.89 8.07 -7.18
N LEU A 268 7.91 9.06 -6.29
CA LEU A 268 7.09 10.27 -6.39
C LEU A 268 7.44 11.09 -7.64
N THR A 269 8.72 11.29 -7.91
CA THR A 269 9.21 12.00 -9.12
C THR A 269 8.78 11.27 -10.39
N ARG A 270 8.85 9.94 -10.40
CA ARG A 270 8.46 9.11 -11.56
C ARG A 270 7.00 9.33 -11.99
N VAL A 271 6.13 9.71 -11.06
CA VAL A 271 4.71 9.99 -11.33
C VAL A 271 4.37 11.48 -11.27
N GLY A 272 5.37 12.37 -11.11
CA GLY A 272 5.16 13.82 -11.06
C GLY A 272 4.46 14.32 -9.79
N MET A 273 4.57 13.58 -8.68
CA MET A 273 3.87 13.88 -7.43
C MET A 273 4.79 14.43 -6.32
N GLU A 274 6.06 14.66 -6.58
CA GLU A 274 7.06 15.10 -5.58
C GLU A 274 6.71 16.44 -4.89
N HIS A 275 5.99 17.32 -5.59
CA HIS A 275 5.55 18.63 -5.07
C HIS A 275 4.04 18.69 -4.80
N ALA A 276 3.33 17.59 -4.98
CA ALA A 276 1.87 17.54 -4.86
C ALA A 276 1.36 17.07 -3.49
N LEU A 277 2.27 16.74 -2.55
CA LEU A 277 1.93 16.19 -1.24
C LEU A 277 1.66 17.29 -0.19
N VAL A 278 0.70 18.15 -0.45
CA VAL A 278 0.30 19.23 0.49
C VAL A 278 -0.20 18.65 1.81
N GLY A 279 -0.86 17.49 1.78
CA GLY A 279 -1.31 16.77 2.96
C GLY A 279 -0.20 15.99 3.68
N GLY A 280 1.03 15.97 3.13
CA GLY A 280 2.20 15.34 3.72
C GLY A 280 2.30 13.83 3.55
N VAL A 281 3.20 13.24 4.32
CA VAL A 281 3.50 11.81 4.30
C VAL A 281 3.15 11.17 5.63
N PHE A 282 2.50 10.02 5.60
CA PHE A 282 2.15 9.22 6.77
C PHE A 282 3.02 7.97 6.80
N LEU A 283 3.79 7.79 7.89
CA LEU A 283 4.62 6.61 8.10
C LEU A 283 3.89 5.60 8.97
N SER A 284 3.68 4.38 8.47
CA SER A 284 3.13 3.24 9.19
C SER A 284 4.10 2.06 9.20
N GLY A 285 3.68 0.96 9.84
CA GLY A 285 4.52 -0.22 10.00
C GLY A 285 5.49 -0.16 11.18
N GLY A 286 5.99 -1.31 11.61
CA GLY A 286 6.81 -1.41 12.82
C GLY A 286 8.15 -0.68 12.74
N ALA A 287 8.78 -0.63 11.55
CA ALA A 287 10.05 0.03 11.36
C ALA A 287 9.95 1.57 11.34
N SER A 288 8.74 2.12 11.13
CA SER A 288 8.52 3.58 11.24
C SER A 288 8.76 4.14 12.64
N ARG A 289 8.82 3.27 13.65
CA ARG A 289 9.09 3.63 15.05
C ARG A 289 10.55 3.93 15.36
N LEU A 290 11.46 3.79 14.40
CA LEU A 290 12.83 4.19 14.62
C LEU A 290 12.85 5.69 15.03
N PRO A 291 13.43 6.04 16.19
CA PRO A 291 13.49 7.43 16.63
C PRO A 291 14.03 8.36 15.54
N GLU A 292 13.50 9.58 15.44
CA GLU A 292 13.87 10.64 14.50
C GLU A 292 13.70 10.25 13.00
N LEU A 293 13.01 9.13 12.68
CA LEU A 293 12.78 8.74 11.29
C LEU A 293 11.86 9.74 10.58
N LEU A 294 10.91 10.36 11.30
CA LEU A 294 10.06 11.43 10.77
C LEU A 294 10.89 12.64 10.32
N ASP A 295 11.89 13.04 11.09
CA ASP A 295 12.75 14.20 10.77
C ASP A 295 13.56 13.94 9.49
N VAL A 296 14.06 12.70 9.32
CA VAL A 296 14.74 12.31 8.08
C VAL A 296 13.76 12.31 6.91
N ALA A 297 12.52 11.85 7.10
CA ALA A 297 11.49 11.90 6.07
C ALA A 297 11.18 13.35 5.65
N ASP A 298 10.95 14.24 6.61
CA ASP A 298 10.72 15.67 6.39
C ASP A 298 11.86 16.28 5.57
N SER A 299 13.09 16.02 5.98
CA SER A 299 14.28 16.57 5.34
C SER A 299 14.47 16.09 3.90
N VAL A 300 14.29 14.78 3.65
CA VAL A 300 14.52 14.20 2.32
C VAL A 300 13.35 14.44 1.38
N LEU A 301 12.10 14.33 1.86
CA LEU A 301 10.90 14.48 1.03
C LEU A 301 10.44 15.94 0.91
N GLN A 302 10.95 16.83 1.75
CA GLN A 302 10.59 18.27 1.80
C GLN A 302 9.08 18.51 1.96
N CYS A 303 8.43 17.66 2.74
CA CYS A 303 7.04 17.77 3.14
C CYS A 303 6.87 17.18 4.54
N GLN A 304 5.79 17.59 5.23
CA GLN A 304 5.55 17.14 6.60
C GLN A 304 5.31 15.64 6.68
N ALA A 305 6.10 14.92 7.46
CA ALA A 305 5.87 13.53 7.84
C ALA A 305 5.21 13.43 9.23
N ARG A 306 4.38 12.41 9.38
CA ARG A 306 3.72 12.09 10.64
C ARG A 306 3.44 10.60 10.73
N PHE A 307 3.17 10.09 11.94
CA PHE A 307 2.75 8.71 12.07
C PHE A 307 1.38 8.46 11.44
N GLY A 308 1.28 7.40 10.67
CA GLY A 308 0.05 6.87 10.11
C GLY A 308 -0.61 5.93 11.10
N LEU A 309 -1.32 6.47 12.09
CA LEU A 309 -2.04 5.71 13.10
C LEU A 309 -3.46 5.38 12.63
N PRO A 310 -4.10 4.32 13.18
CA PRO A 310 -5.50 4.02 12.88
C PRO A 310 -6.44 5.15 13.33
N VAL A 311 -7.23 5.69 12.41
CA VAL A 311 -8.20 6.77 12.69
C VAL A 311 -9.63 6.34 12.33
N GLY A 312 -10.62 6.96 12.97
CA GLY A 312 -12.04 6.73 12.67
C GLY A 312 -12.62 5.42 13.23
N ILE A 313 -11.90 4.71 14.09
CA ILE A 313 -12.38 3.50 14.77
C ILE A 313 -12.87 3.85 16.17
N ARG A 314 -14.14 3.56 16.46
CA ARG A 314 -14.69 3.75 17.82
C ARG A 314 -14.11 2.70 18.77
N HIS A 315 -13.75 3.13 19.99
CA HIS A 315 -13.19 2.26 21.02
C HIS A 315 -11.94 1.50 20.60
N TRP A 316 -11.09 2.13 19.77
CA TRP A 316 -9.78 1.57 19.43
C TRP A 316 -8.93 1.46 20.71
N PRO A 317 -8.33 0.28 21.01
CA PRO A 317 -7.52 0.11 22.22
C PRO A 317 -6.28 1.00 22.17
N GLU A 318 -6.02 1.74 23.26
CA GLU A 318 -4.84 2.61 23.37
C GLU A 318 -3.51 1.84 23.18
N SER A 319 -3.45 0.59 23.62
CA SER A 319 -2.28 -0.28 23.41
C SER A 319 -2.00 -0.61 21.94
N MET A 320 -3.00 -0.44 21.07
CA MET A 320 -2.90 -0.63 19.62
C MET A 320 -2.81 0.70 18.85
N ASP A 321 -2.79 1.85 19.53
CA ASP A 321 -2.61 3.17 18.90
C ASP A 321 -1.15 3.40 18.54
N ARG A 322 -0.66 2.57 17.61
CA ARG A 322 0.73 2.51 17.16
C ARG A 322 0.78 2.16 15.67
N PRO A 323 1.80 2.62 14.93
CA PRO A 323 1.88 2.44 13.48
C PRO A 323 1.98 0.98 13.02
N GLU A 324 2.46 0.07 13.84
CA GLU A 324 2.51 -1.37 13.52
C GLU A 324 1.12 -2.03 13.42
N TRP A 325 0.08 -1.41 13.96
CA TRP A 325 -1.29 -1.94 13.90
C TRP A 325 -2.10 -1.38 12.73
N THR A 326 -1.57 -0.42 12.00
CA THR A 326 -2.29 0.34 10.97
C THR A 326 -2.81 -0.56 9.85
N VAL A 327 -2.00 -1.48 9.34
CA VAL A 327 -2.43 -2.44 8.30
C VAL A 327 -3.55 -3.34 8.82
N ALA A 328 -3.41 -3.88 10.03
CA ALA A 328 -4.44 -4.76 10.62
C ALA A 328 -5.77 -4.02 10.84
N ALA A 329 -5.70 -2.79 11.33
CA ALA A 329 -6.86 -1.91 11.46
C ALA A 329 -7.52 -1.65 10.10
N GLY A 330 -6.72 -1.33 9.08
CA GLY A 330 -7.20 -1.06 7.74
C GLY A 330 -7.87 -2.26 7.08
N LEU A 331 -7.33 -3.46 7.24
CA LEU A 331 -7.96 -4.69 6.77
C LEU A 331 -9.31 -4.93 7.45
N ALA A 332 -9.40 -4.72 8.76
CA ALA A 332 -10.66 -4.84 9.49
C ALA A 332 -11.71 -3.81 9.02
N MET A 333 -11.29 -2.55 8.87
CA MET A 333 -12.17 -1.47 8.37
C MET A 333 -12.64 -1.75 6.94
N TYR A 334 -11.73 -2.20 6.07
CA TYR A 334 -12.03 -2.53 4.68
C TYR A 334 -13.02 -3.69 4.60
N SER A 335 -12.81 -4.77 5.34
CA SER A 335 -13.74 -5.91 5.44
C SER A 335 -15.14 -5.47 5.94
N ALA A 336 -15.20 -4.62 6.97
CA ALA A 336 -16.47 -4.09 7.46
C ALA A 336 -17.23 -3.28 6.41
N LYS A 337 -16.50 -2.46 5.61
CA LYS A 337 -17.09 -1.70 4.49
C LYS A 337 -17.66 -2.65 3.44
N LEU A 338 -16.92 -3.68 3.03
CA LEU A 338 -17.37 -4.66 2.04
C LEU A 338 -18.69 -5.32 2.47
N LYS A 339 -18.73 -5.82 3.71
CA LYS A 339 -19.95 -6.45 4.27
C LYS A 339 -21.14 -5.50 4.32
N SER A 340 -20.90 -4.22 4.70
CA SER A 340 -21.96 -3.21 4.71
C SER A 340 -22.53 -2.94 3.32
N GLN A 341 -21.67 -2.95 2.30
CA GLN A 341 -22.12 -2.75 0.91
C GLN A 341 -22.92 -3.94 0.37
N GLU A 342 -22.51 -5.17 0.67
CA GLU A 342 -23.23 -6.38 0.31
C GLU A 342 -24.62 -6.41 0.96
N GLN A 343 -24.72 -6.07 2.23
CA GLN A 343 -26.00 -5.98 2.94
C GLN A 343 -26.94 -4.93 2.32
N ARG A 344 -26.40 -3.77 1.91
CA ARG A 344 -27.18 -2.73 1.24
C ARG A 344 -27.66 -3.19 -0.15
N ALA A 345 -26.82 -3.86 -0.90
CA ALA A 345 -27.16 -4.41 -2.22
C ALA A 345 -28.29 -5.46 -2.09
N THR A 346 -28.19 -6.36 -1.12
CA THR A 346 -29.19 -7.40 -0.86
C THR A 346 -30.53 -6.79 -0.41
N ARG A 347 -30.53 -5.80 0.49
CA ARG A 347 -31.73 -5.08 0.92
C ARG A 347 -32.38 -4.30 -0.22
N GLY A 348 -31.58 -3.70 -1.12
CA GLY A 348 -32.09 -3.00 -2.30
C GLY A 348 -32.78 -3.92 -3.32
N ILE A 349 -32.38 -5.18 -3.39
CA ILE A 349 -33.02 -6.20 -4.25
C ILE A 349 -34.32 -6.69 -3.60
N LEU A 350 -34.33 -6.97 -2.29
CA LEU A 350 -35.52 -7.39 -1.55
C LEU A 350 -36.61 -6.31 -1.53
N GLY A 351 -36.22 -5.03 -1.41
CA GLY A 351 -37.17 -3.90 -1.46
C GLY A 351 -37.75 -3.60 -2.86
N LYS A 352 -37.28 -4.28 -3.91
CA LYS A 352 -37.84 -4.21 -5.27
C LYS A 352 -38.77 -5.43 -5.60
N ILE A 353 -38.83 -6.41 -4.72
CA ILE A 353 -39.59 -7.64 -4.86
C ILE A 353 -40.85 -7.65 -3.95
N LEU A 354 -40.91 -6.76 -2.98
CA LEU A 354 -42.07 -6.43 -2.14
C LEU A 354 -42.71 -5.14 -2.64
#